data_b6cd2a566135145a6869e14a7431c386
#
_entry.id   b6cd2a566135145a6869e14a7431c386
#
_cell.length_a   1.000
_cell.length_b   1.000
_cell.length_c   1.000
_cell.angle_alpha   90.00
_cell.angle_beta   90.00
_cell.angle_gamma   90.00
#
_symmetry.space_group_name_H-M   'P 1'
#
loop_
_entity.id
_entity.type
_entity.pdbx_description
1 polymer ?
#
loop_
_entity_poly.entity_id
_entity_poly.type
_entity_poly.pdbx_seq_one_letter_code
_entity_poly.pdbx_strand_id
1 'polypeptide(L)'
;MKYQRIPQPLLTITLFALLILGTTARALAQGDVHVKVAKFSILVETTPGEIKLTCSEGCAWKQLSFSTSISGDPQAVDQFGMTTIPRNALKEDPLLSNFLFTIKRTKEGVTLEGKEGTIWPSLTFDCPNGQCKRPIDGWGMSDHRNK
;
A
#
# COMPACT_ATOMS: atom_id res chain seq x y z
N MET A 1 -41.26 47.38 59.52
CA MET A 1 -40.92 46.07 58.97
C MET A 1 -39.71 46.29 58.05
N LYS A 2 -38.52 45.80 58.43
CA LYS A 2 -37.29 45.93 57.69
C LYS A 2 -37.09 44.65 56.91
N TYR A 3 -37.19 44.72 55.62
CA TYR A 3 -36.74 43.62 54.71
C TYR A 3 -35.23 43.63 54.58
N GLN A 4 -34.58 42.62 55.13
CA GLN A 4 -33.16 42.37 54.86
C GLN A 4 -33.01 41.70 53.50
N ARG A 5 -32.26 42.35 52.61
CA ARG A 5 -31.79 41.76 51.33
C ARG A 5 -30.65 40.80 51.62
N ILE A 6 -30.86 39.55 51.27
CA ILE A 6 -29.81 38.55 51.32
C ILE A 6 -28.96 38.74 50.04
N PRO A 7 -27.62 38.87 50.14
CA PRO A 7 -26.79 38.97 48.95
C PRO A 7 -26.66 37.60 48.26
N GLN A 8 -26.95 37.56 46.99
CA GLN A 8 -26.69 36.42 46.11
C GLN A 8 -25.36 36.61 45.41
N PRO A 9 -24.23 36.07 45.91
CA PRO A 9 -23.10 35.83 45.01
C PRO A 9 -22.47 34.44 45.13
N LEU A 10 -23.22 33.40 45.55
CA LEU A 10 -22.62 32.07 45.72
C LEU A 10 -23.07 31.02 44.68
N LEU A 11 -24.00 31.38 43.79
CA LEU A 11 -24.54 30.40 42.84
C LEU A 11 -23.83 30.43 41.46
N THR A 12 -23.00 31.43 41.18
CA THR A 12 -22.33 31.58 39.88
C THR A 12 -20.96 30.94 39.81
N ILE A 13 -20.35 30.59 40.93
CA ILE A 13 -18.99 30.02 40.95
C ILE A 13 -19.00 28.50 40.75
N THR A 14 -20.10 27.82 41.10
CA THR A 14 -20.20 26.36 40.99
C THR A 14 -20.50 25.89 39.56
N LEU A 15 -21.00 26.75 38.67
CA LEU A 15 -21.31 26.38 37.30
C LEU A 15 -20.08 26.44 36.35
N PHE A 16 -19.04 27.20 36.74
CA PHE A 16 -17.80 27.33 35.94
C PHE A 16 -16.79 26.22 36.21
N ALA A 17 -16.89 25.51 37.34
CA ALA A 17 -15.97 24.43 37.70
C ALA A 17 -16.28 23.11 37.01
N LEU A 18 -17.49 22.92 36.44
CA LEU A 18 -17.89 21.69 35.77
C LEU A 18 -17.56 21.64 34.26
N LEU A 19 -17.10 22.74 33.67
CA LEU A 19 -16.79 22.82 32.23
C LEU A 19 -15.34 22.50 31.88
N ILE A 20 -14.47 22.26 32.86
CA ILE A 20 -13.02 22.04 32.60
C ILE A 20 -12.64 20.55 32.60
N LEU A 21 -13.55 19.62 32.93
CA LEU A 21 -13.24 18.18 32.99
C LEU A 21 -13.57 17.39 31.72
N GLY A 22 -13.83 18.04 30.58
CA GLY A 22 -14.34 17.40 29.37
C GLY A 22 -13.35 17.25 28.19
N THR A 23 -12.11 17.69 28.29
CA THR A 23 -11.13 17.53 27.23
C THR A 23 -10.06 16.51 27.60
N THR A 24 -10.43 15.25 27.75
CA THR A 24 -9.46 14.18 27.53
C THR A 24 -9.16 14.16 26.04
N ALA A 25 -8.13 14.89 25.63
CA ALA A 25 -7.51 14.70 24.34
C ALA A 25 -7.12 13.22 24.24
N ARG A 26 -7.92 12.43 23.50
CA ARG A 26 -7.46 11.13 23.03
C ARG A 26 -6.30 11.41 22.10
N ALA A 27 -5.09 11.35 22.61
CA ALA A 27 -3.91 11.16 21.81
C ALA A 27 -4.14 9.82 21.08
N LEU A 28 -4.59 9.88 19.83
CA LEU A 28 -4.49 8.76 18.92
C LEU A 28 -2.99 8.52 18.81
N ALA A 29 -2.52 7.46 19.47
CA ALA A 29 -1.21 6.93 19.22
C ALA A 29 -1.21 6.55 17.73
N GLN A 30 -0.65 7.41 16.89
CA GLN A 30 -0.23 7.04 15.55
C GLN A 30 0.90 6.04 15.77
N GLY A 31 0.53 4.75 15.78
CA GLY A 31 1.49 3.70 15.67
C GLY A 31 2.22 3.92 14.36
N ASP A 32 3.52 4.18 14.42
CA ASP A 32 4.37 4.18 13.24
C ASP A 32 4.21 2.82 12.57
N VAL A 33 3.45 2.78 11.48
CA VAL A 33 3.34 1.60 10.63
C VAL A 33 4.66 1.52 9.88
N HIS A 34 5.64 0.84 10.49
CA HIS A 34 6.87 0.48 9.80
C HIS A 34 6.53 -0.49 8.67
N VAL A 35 6.27 0.05 7.48
CA VAL A 35 6.14 -0.77 6.27
C VAL A 35 7.49 -1.42 6.01
N LYS A 36 7.58 -2.72 6.23
CA LYS A 36 8.77 -3.49 5.89
C LYS A 36 8.83 -3.64 4.37
N VAL A 37 9.66 -2.82 3.72
CA VAL A 37 9.85 -2.87 2.27
C VAL A 37 10.66 -4.11 1.92
N ALA A 38 10.13 -4.92 1.01
CA ALA A 38 10.77 -6.14 0.53
C ALA A 38 11.87 -5.81 -0.50
N LYS A 39 12.95 -6.58 -0.46
CA LYS A 39 14.07 -6.41 -1.39
C LYS A 39 13.90 -7.32 -2.59
N PHE A 40 13.24 -6.85 -3.61
CA PHE A 40 13.07 -7.58 -4.88
C PHE A 40 13.39 -6.67 -6.07
N SER A 41 13.65 -7.28 -7.22
CA SER A 41 13.84 -6.58 -8.49
C SER A 41 13.17 -7.35 -9.61
N ILE A 42 12.18 -6.73 -10.24
CA ILE A 42 11.38 -7.32 -11.30
C ILE A 42 11.33 -6.36 -12.49
N LEU A 43 11.57 -6.91 -13.67
CA LEU A 43 11.37 -6.21 -14.93
C LEU A 43 9.99 -6.58 -15.48
N VAL A 44 9.14 -5.59 -15.67
CA VAL A 44 7.82 -5.72 -16.31
C VAL A 44 7.96 -5.40 -17.79
N GLU A 45 7.63 -6.34 -18.66
CA GLU A 45 7.58 -6.17 -20.10
C GLU A 45 6.17 -6.46 -20.60
N THR A 46 5.66 -5.63 -21.49
CA THR A 46 4.35 -5.82 -22.09
C THR A 46 4.46 -5.91 -23.60
N THR A 47 3.63 -6.76 -24.18
CA THR A 47 3.33 -6.82 -25.61
C THR A 47 1.82 -6.85 -25.80
N PRO A 48 1.26 -6.63 -27.00
CA PRO A 48 -0.16 -6.78 -27.22
C PRO A 48 -0.66 -8.16 -26.79
N GLY A 49 -1.45 -8.23 -25.70
CA GLY A 49 -2.05 -9.46 -25.19
C GLY A 49 -1.26 -10.21 -24.12
N GLU A 50 -0.02 -9.83 -23.80
CA GLU A 50 0.81 -10.53 -22.83
C GLU A 50 1.51 -9.56 -21.86
N ILE A 51 1.65 -9.97 -20.61
CA ILE A 51 2.57 -9.39 -19.64
C ILE A 51 3.60 -10.45 -19.28
N LYS A 52 4.88 -10.06 -19.32
CA LYS A 52 6.02 -10.87 -18.92
C LYS A 52 6.74 -10.20 -17.76
N LEU A 53 7.01 -10.96 -16.72
CA LEU A 53 7.79 -10.54 -15.56
C LEU A 53 9.10 -11.32 -15.54
N THR A 54 10.22 -10.62 -15.38
CA THR A 54 11.53 -11.24 -15.18
C THR A 54 12.08 -10.81 -13.83
N CYS A 55 12.28 -11.77 -12.90
CA CYS A 55 12.81 -11.50 -11.58
C CYS A 55 14.32 -11.74 -11.52
N SER A 56 15.05 -10.76 -11.06
CA SER A 56 16.49 -10.83 -10.84
C SER A 56 16.88 -11.01 -9.38
N GLU A 57 16.00 -10.60 -8.43
CA GLU A 57 16.25 -10.69 -6.98
C GLU A 57 14.95 -10.91 -6.21
N GLY A 58 14.99 -11.74 -5.15
CA GLY A 58 13.92 -11.87 -4.17
C GLY A 58 12.81 -12.86 -4.49
N CYS A 59 12.87 -13.57 -5.64
CA CYS A 59 11.85 -14.50 -6.10
C CYS A 59 12.39 -15.93 -6.24
N ALA A 60 11.51 -16.93 -6.05
CA ALA A 60 11.78 -18.34 -6.39
C ALA A 60 11.74 -18.61 -7.90
N TRP A 61 11.17 -17.70 -8.68
CA TRP A 61 11.02 -17.81 -10.14
C TRP A 61 11.95 -16.84 -10.87
N LYS A 62 12.29 -17.16 -12.12
CA LYS A 62 13.07 -16.29 -12.99
C LYS A 62 12.19 -15.51 -13.96
N GLN A 63 11.13 -16.13 -14.45
CA GLN A 63 10.24 -15.53 -15.43
C GLN A 63 8.82 -16.05 -15.23
N LEU A 64 7.84 -15.15 -15.36
CA LEU A 64 6.42 -15.44 -15.48
C LEU A 64 5.89 -14.77 -16.73
N SER A 65 4.98 -15.43 -17.44
CA SER A 65 4.26 -14.86 -18.57
C SER A 65 2.78 -15.24 -18.47
N PHE A 66 1.90 -14.30 -18.75
CA PHE A 66 0.47 -14.56 -18.77
C PHE A 66 -0.24 -13.64 -19.75
N SER A 67 -1.27 -14.19 -20.40
CA SER A 67 -2.14 -13.42 -21.28
C SER A 67 -3.02 -12.47 -20.48
N THR A 68 -3.18 -11.26 -20.99
CA THR A 68 -4.00 -10.23 -20.36
C THR A 68 -4.95 -9.58 -21.33
N SER A 69 -6.15 -9.28 -20.87
CA SER A 69 -7.09 -8.38 -21.55
C SER A 69 -7.29 -7.11 -20.74
N ILE A 70 -7.66 -6.02 -21.39
CA ILE A 70 -7.93 -4.73 -20.72
C ILE A 70 -9.12 -4.86 -19.74
N SER A 71 -10.07 -5.73 -20.06
CA SER A 71 -11.24 -6.03 -19.22
C SER A 71 -11.03 -7.17 -18.23
N GLY A 72 -9.83 -7.82 -18.25
CA GLY A 72 -9.52 -8.94 -17.38
C GLY A 72 -9.33 -8.53 -15.91
N ASP A 73 -9.44 -9.52 -15.03
CA ASP A 73 -9.14 -9.35 -13.62
C ASP A 73 -7.64 -9.12 -13.39
N PRO A 74 -7.26 -8.39 -12.32
CA PRO A 74 -5.86 -8.25 -11.95
C PRO A 74 -5.25 -9.60 -11.58
N GLN A 75 -4.04 -9.89 -12.07
CA GLN A 75 -3.27 -11.06 -11.67
C GLN A 75 -2.43 -10.75 -10.43
N ALA A 76 -2.59 -11.54 -9.37
CA ALA A 76 -1.75 -11.43 -8.19
C ALA A 76 -0.43 -12.19 -8.39
N VAL A 77 0.67 -11.60 -7.89
CA VAL A 77 2.03 -12.12 -7.99
C VAL A 77 2.73 -11.94 -6.65
N ASP A 78 3.43 -12.98 -6.19
CA ASP A 78 4.27 -12.96 -5.01
C ASP A 78 5.66 -13.57 -5.29
N GLN A 79 6.45 -13.77 -4.24
CA GLN A 79 7.80 -14.34 -4.35
C GLN A 79 7.83 -15.78 -4.87
N PHE A 80 6.71 -16.50 -4.84
CA PHE A 80 6.62 -17.89 -5.33
C PHE A 80 6.01 -17.98 -6.74
N GLY A 81 5.42 -16.90 -7.26
CA GLY A 81 4.85 -16.84 -8.60
C GLY A 81 3.47 -16.20 -8.66
N MET A 82 2.65 -16.66 -9.61
CA MET A 82 1.25 -16.24 -9.73
C MET A 82 0.44 -16.83 -8.58
N THR A 83 -0.38 -16.00 -7.94
CA THR A 83 -1.17 -16.39 -6.77
C THR A 83 -2.58 -15.79 -6.82
N THR A 84 -3.36 -15.96 -5.76
CA THR A 84 -4.69 -15.38 -5.57
C THR A 84 -4.73 -14.46 -4.36
N ILE A 85 -5.77 -13.62 -4.24
CA ILE A 85 -6.03 -12.84 -3.03
C ILE A 85 -7.40 -13.25 -2.50
N PRO A 86 -7.50 -13.66 -1.21
CA PRO A 86 -6.40 -13.86 -0.28
C PRO A 86 -5.47 -15.01 -0.71
N ARG A 87 -4.17 -14.85 -0.43
CA ARG A 87 -3.23 -15.93 -0.70
C ARG A 87 -3.28 -16.99 0.41
N ASN A 88 -2.99 -18.23 0.07
CA ASN A 88 -2.81 -19.28 1.06
C ASN A 88 -1.63 -18.97 1.99
N ALA A 89 -1.66 -19.54 3.20
CA ALA A 89 -0.52 -19.42 4.12
C ALA A 89 0.77 -19.90 3.44
N LEU A 90 1.77 -19.02 3.39
CA LEU A 90 3.04 -19.32 2.76
C LEU A 90 4.00 -19.90 3.79
N LYS A 91 4.81 -20.84 3.35
CA LYS A 91 5.99 -21.24 4.09
C LYS A 91 7.02 -20.11 3.96
N GLU A 92 7.47 -19.54 5.07
CA GLU A 92 8.53 -18.54 5.05
C GLU A 92 9.82 -19.17 4.50
N ASP A 93 10.44 -18.46 3.56
CA ASP A 93 11.76 -18.78 3.04
C ASP A 93 12.66 -17.55 3.25
N PRO A 94 13.70 -17.65 4.11
CA PRO A 94 14.56 -16.51 4.43
C PRO A 94 15.40 -16.02 3.24
N LEU A 95 15.50 -16.80 2.17
CA LEU A 95 16.21 -16.44 0.94
C LEU A 95 15.33 -15.64 -0.04
N LEU A 96 14.02 -15.61 0.19
CA LEU A 96 13.07 -14.90 -0.65
C LEU A 96 12.55 -13.64 0.04
N SER A 97 12.14 -12.69 -0.76
CA SER A 97 11.54 -11.45 -0.27
C SER A 97 10.03 -11.59 -0.15
N ASN A 98 9.46 -11.25 1.02
CA ASN A 98 8.02 -11.31 1.20
C ASN A 98 7.36 -10.09 0.54
N PHE A 99 6.79 -10.28 -0.63
CA PHE A 99 6.01 -9.25 -1.33
C PHE A 99 4.73 -9.84 -1.92
N LEU A 100 3.77 -8.97 -2.16
CA LEU A 100 2.53 -9.27 -2.90
C LEU A 100 2.08 -8.01 -3.63
N PHE A 101 1.80 -8.12 -4.90
CA PHE A 101 1.15 -7.08 -5.69
C PHE A 101 0.18 -7.70 -6.70
N THR A 102 -0.75 -6.90 -7.20
CA THR A 102 -1.54 -7.25 -8.38
C THR A 102 -1.06 -6.44 -9.57
N ILE A 103 -1.24 -7.00 -10.76
CA ILE A 103 -0.91 -6.33 -12.02
C ILE A 103 -2.07 -6.48 -12.99
N LYS A 104 -2.44 -5.40 -13.65
CA LYS A 104 -3.53 -5.32 -14.59
C LYS A 104 -3.15 -4.49 -15.81
N ARG A 105 -3.57 -4.93 -17.00
CA ARG A 105 -3.49 -4.13 -18.22
C ARG A 105 -4.61 -3.10 -18.24
N THR A 106 -4.28 -1.88 -18.65
CA THR A 106 -5.24 -0.80 -18.94
C THR A 106 -5.20 -0.44 -20.42
N LYS A 107 -6.01 0.50 -20.86
CA LYS A 107 -6.00 1.00 -22.24
C LYS A 107 -4.69 1.71 -22.57
N GLU A 108 -4.15 2.45 -21.61
CA GLU A 108 -2.95 3.27 -21.75
C GLU A 108 -1.67 2.49 -21.43
N GLY A 109 -1.77 1.44 -20.59
CA GLY A 109 -0.58 0.73 -20.14
C GLY A 109 -0.82 -0.35 -19.10
N VAL A 110 -0.17 -0.22 -17.96
CA VAL A 110 -0.22 -1.19 -16.85
C VAL A 110 -0.40 -0.47 -15.53
N THR A 111 -1.23 -1.02 -14.67
CA THR A 111 -1.35 -0.63 -13.26
C THR A 111 -0.99 -1.80 -12.37
N LEU A 112 -0.17 -1.52 -11.35
CA LEU A 112 0.16 -2.44 -10.27
C LEU A 112 -0.40 -1.88 -8.97
N GLU A 113 -0.90 -2.74 -8.10
CA GLU A 113 -1.30 -2.38 -6.74
C GLU A 113 -0.47 -3.17 -5.73
N GLY A 114 0.27 -2.46 -4.89
CA GLY A 114 1.03 -3.05 -3.81
C GLY A 114 0.10 -3.51 -2.67
N LYS A 115 0.31 -4.72 -2.19
CA LYS A 115 -0.45 -5.31 -1.09
C LYS A 115 0.43 -5.60 0.11
N GLU A 116 1.64 -6.13 -0.12
CA GLU A 116 2.63 -6.43 0.91
C GLU A 116 4.05 -6.16 0.39
N GLY A 117 4.96 -5.74 1.26
CA GLY A 117 6.39 -5.57 0.93
C GLY A 117 6.72 -4.42 -0.01
N THR A 118 5.76 -3.54 -0.30
CA THR A 118 5.95 -2.37 -1.15
C THR A 118 5.63 -1.09 -0.38
N ILE A 119 6.38 0.00 -0.63
CA ILE A 119 6.04 1.32 -0.08
C ILE A 119 4.95 2.01 -0.92
N TRP A 120 4.78 1.57 -2.16
CA TRP A 120 3.81 2.15 -3.07
C TRP A 120 2.46 1.41 -2.98
N PRO A 121 1.35 2.14 -2.84
CA PRO A 121 0.01 1.54 -2.92
C PRO A 121 -0.38 1.24 -4.38
N SER A 122 0.10 2.03 -5.33
CA SER A 122 -0.13 1.83 -6.76
C SER A 122 1.01 2.39 -7.61
N LEU A 123 1.33 1.71 -8.70
CA LEU A 123 2.21 2.17 -9.77
C LEU A 123 1.47 2.08 -11.09
N THR A 124 1.49 3.14 -11.87
CA THR A 124 0.91 3.15 -13.23
C THR A 124 1.93 3.70 -14.19
N PHE A 125 2.08 3.05 -15.34
CA PHE A 125 2.94 3.54 -16.42
C PHE A 125 2.33 3.25 -17.79
N ASP A 126 2.56 4.18 -18.69
CA ASP A 126 2.04 4.11 -20.05
C ASP A 126 2.89 3.16 -20.91
N CYS A 127 2.20 2.43 -21.77
CA CYS A 127 2.80 1.52 -22.72
C CYS A 127 2.34 1.90 -24.14
N PRO A 128 3.01 2.83 -24.80
CA PRO A 128 2.68 3.22 -26.16
C PRO A 128 2.59 2.01 -27.09
N ASN A 129 1.53 1.93 -27.90
CA ASN A 129 1.26 0.78 -28.76
C ASN A 129 1.18 -0.58 -28.02
N GLY A 130 0.85 -0.56 -26.72
CA GLY A 130 0.76 -1.75 -25.88
C GLY A 130 2.11 -2.37 -25.51
N GLN A 131 3.22 -1.68 -25.77
CA GLN A 131 4.58 -2.17 -25.52
C GLN A 131 5.33 -1.24 -24.57
N CYS A 132 5.87 -1.79 -23.51
CA CYS A 132 6.77 -1.07 -22.63
C CYS A 132 7.66 -2.05 -21.83
N LYS A 133 8.68 -1.49 -21.21
CA LYS A 133 9.62 -2.22 -20.37
C LYS A 133 9.99 -1.33 -19.20
N ARG A 134 9.62 -1.75 -17.97
CA ARG A 134 9.81 -0.98 -16.72
C ARG A 134 10.34 -1.85 -15.61
N PRO A 135 11.48 -1.52 -15.01
CA PRO A 135 11.96 -2.16 -13.80
C PRO A 135 11.20 -1.60 -12.59
N ILE A 136 10.83 -2.50 -11.67
CA ILE A 136 10.17 -2.17 -10.41
C ILE A 136 10.85 -2.88 -9.24
N ASP A 137 10.74 -2.29 -8.07
CA ASP A 137 11.18 -2.86 -6.81
C ASP A 137 10.22 -2.48 -5.68
N GLY A 138 10.56 -2.81 -4.42
CA GLY A 138 9.75 -2.45 -3.26
C GLY A 138 9.56 -0.95 -3.05
N TRP A 139 10.42 -0.11 -3.64
CA TRP A 139 10.39 1.35 -3.53
C TRP A 139 9.65 2.03 -4.69
N GLY A 140 9.43 1.32 -5.80
CA GLY A 140 8.70 1.83 -6.95
C GLY A 140 9.32 1.45 -8.29
N MET A 141 9.22 2.36 -9.27
CA MET A 141 9.92 2.21 -10.53
C MET A 141 11.39 2.54 -10.34
N SER A 142 12.26 1.57 -10.53
CA SER A 142 13.70 1.76 -10.43
C SER A 142 14.28 2.15 -11.79
N ASP A 143 15.11 3.19 -11.81
CA ASP A 143 15.83 3.59 -12.99
C ASP A 143 17.24 2.99 -12.93
N HIS A 144 17.44 1.84 -13.58
CA HIS A 144 18.74 1.13 -13.59
C HIS A 144 19.82 1.86 -14.40
N ARG A 145 19.70 3.18 -14.59
CA ARG A 145 20.68 3.93 -15.39
C ARG A 145 21.99 4.28 -14.68
N ASN A 146 22.15 3.92 -13.39
CA ASN A 146 23.40 4.23 -12.67
C ASN A 146 23.82 3.08 -11.75
N LYS A 147 24.55 2.13 -12.28
CA LYS A 147 25.62 1.41 -11.58
C LYS A 147 26.74 1.09 -12.58
#